data_ffc2741a3d1831417772fd564467116a
#
_entry.id   ffc2741a3d1831417772fd564467116a
#
_cell.length_a   1.000
_cell.length_b   1.000
_cell.length_c   1.000
_cell.angle_alpha   90.00
_cell.angle_beta   90.00
_cell.angle_gamma   90.00
#
_symmetry.space_group_name_H-M   'P 1'
#
loop_
_entity.id
_entity.type
_entity.pdbx_description
1 polymer ?
#
loop_
_entity_poly.entity_id
_entity_poly.type
_entity_poly.pdbx_seq_one_letter_code
_entity_poly.pdbx_strand_id
1 'polypeptide(L)'
;MLLRANALRDVGGIEAIRDALIDDCALARKFKARGPIWLGLTHRVASIRSYPRWTDIAQMVSRSAYAQLGYSPGQLAGAVLALLLTFVIPPVAALAGSGDARLFGLGAWAMMALLFVPTLRIYGISPLCALALPAIAFAYLMFTLDSAFQSMRGRGGFWKGRFQAMRAK
;
A
#
# COMPACT_ATOMS: atom_id res chain seq x y z
N MET A 1 -12.99 -8.86 -4.77
CA MET A 1 -13.38 -8.35 -6.11
C MET A 1 -14.74 -8.91 -6.48
N LEU A 2 -15.56 -8.13 -7.18
CA LEU A 2 -16.81 -8.57 -7.80
C LEU A 2 -16.63 -8.50 -9.30
N LEU A 3 -16.86 -9.60 -10.01
CA LEU A 3 -16.59 -9.74 -11.44
C LEU A 3 -17.77 -10.43 -12.16
N ARG A 4 -18.03 -10.02 -13.40
CA ARG A 4 -18.94 -10.78 -14.27
C ARG A 4 -18.22 -12.01 -14.82
N ALA A 5 -18.82 -13.19 -14.71
CA ALA A 5 -18.21 -14.45 -15.14
C ALA A 5 -17.80 -14.46 -16.62
N ASN A 6 -18.62 -13.85 -17.50
CA ASN A 6 -18.28 -13.74 -18.91
C ASN A 6 -17.02 -12.88 -19.12
N ALA A 7 -16.96 -11.70 -18.47
CA ALA A 7 -15.80 -10.83 -18.57
C ALA A 7 -14.51 -11.48 -18.02
N LEU A 8 -14.62 -12.34 -16.99
CA LEU A 8 -13.50 -13.12 -16.51
C LEU A 8 -13.01 -14.12 -17.57
N ARG A 9 -13.91 -14.82 -18.24
CA ARG A 9 -13.56 -15.73 -19.34
C ARG A 9 -12.87 -15.00 -20.49
N ASP A 10 -13.38 -13.82 -20.84
CA ASP A 10 -12.84 -13.00 -21.94
C ASP A 10 -11.40 -12.53 -21.70
N VAL A 11 -10.98 -12.35 -20.44
CA VAL A 11 -9.59 -11.98 -20.10
C VAL A 11 -8.66 -13.19 -19.92
N GLY A 12 -9.13 -14.40 -20.20
CA GLY A 12 -8.36 -15.65 -20.10
C GLY A 12 -8.48 -16.35 -18.75
N GLY A 13 -9.50 -16.01 -17.95
CA GLY A 13 -9.76 -16.67 -16.67
C GLY A 13 -8.70 -16.39 -15.61
N ILE A 14 -8.74 -17.19 -14.55
CA ILE A 14 -7.75 -17.15 -13.47
C ILE A 14 -6.38 -17.67 -13.95
N GLU A 15 -6.36 -18.57 -14.92
CA GLU A 15 -5.14 -19.11 -15.51
C GLU A 15 -4.22 -18.01 -16.06
N ALA A 16 -4.80 -16.95 -16.59
CA ALA A 16 -4.05 -15.82 -17.17
C ALA A 16 -3.24 -15.00 -16.16
N ILE A 17 -3.40 -15.26 -14.85
CA ILE A 17 -2.72 -14.58 -13.74
C ILE A 17 -2.04 -15.55 -12.77
N ARG A 18 -1.95 -16.85 -13.12
CA ARG A 18 -1.44 -17.91 -12.23
C ARG A 18 -0.05 -17.64 -11.64
N ASP A 19 0.80 -16.92 -12.38
CA ASP A 19 2.18 -16.60 -11.99
C ASP A 19 2.30 -15.24 -11.28
N ALA A 20 1.17 -14.53 -11.08
CA ALA A 20 1.19 -13.22 -10.48
C ALA A 20 1.32 -13.33 -8.95
N LEU A 21 2.31 -12.65 -8.37
CA LEU A 21 2.45 -12.53 -6.91
C LEU A 21 1.28 -11.74 -6.29
N ILE A 22 0.78 -10.75 -7.02
CA ILE A 22 -0.33 -9.87 -6.65
C ILE A 22 -1.46 -10.11 -7.65
N ASP A 23 -2.25 -11.13 -7.40
CA ASP A 23 -3.28 -11.65 -8.28
C ASP A 23 -4.42 -10.65 -8.55
N ASP A 24 -4.87 -9.93 -7.54
CA ASP A 24 -5.92 -8.91 -7.64
C ASP A 24 -5.49 -7.73 -8.54
N CYS A 25 -4.27 -7.22 -8.37
CA CYS A 25 -3.72 -6.16 -9.21
C CYS A 25 -3.46 -6.63 -10.65
N ALA A 26 -3.01 -7.87 -10.83
CA ALA A 26 -2.78 -8.43 -12.16
C ALA A 26 -4.11 -8.59 -12.91
N LEU A 27 -5.14 -9.08 -12.23
CA LEU A 27 -6.48 -9.23 -12.80
C LEU A 27 -7.10 -7.86 -13.11
N ALA A 28 -6.99 -6.89 -12.18
CA ALA A 28 -7.49 -5.54 -12.39
C ALA A 28 -6.86 -4.87 -13.63
N ARG A 29 -5.56 -5.05 -13.87
CA ARG A 29 -4.89 -4.55 -15.08
C ARG A 29 -5.48 -5.13 -16.37
N LYS A 30 -5.78 -6.45 -16.39
CA LYS A 30 -6.40 -7.09 -17.55
C LYS A 30 -7.81 -6.56 -17.83
N PHE A 31 -8.60 -6.34 -16.79
CA PHE A 31 -9.92 -5.73 -16.94
C PHE A 31 -9.84 -4.28 -17.40
N LYS A 32 -8.92 -3.48 -16.80
CA LYS A 32 -8.73 -2.08 -17.17
C LYS A 32 -8.33 -1.89 -18.63
N ALA A 33 -7.59 -2.83 -19.21
CA ALA A 33 -7.22 -2.80 -20.63
C ALA A 33 -8.44 -2.98 -21.57
N ARG A 34 -9.57 -3.47 -21.06
CA ARG A 34 -10.81 -3.70 -21.84
C ARG A 34 -11.92 -2.69 -21.56
N GLY A 35 -11.79 -1.94 -20.47
CA GLY A 35 -12.79 -0.94 -20.11
C GLY A 35 -12.62 -0.40 -18.69
N PRO A 36 -13.54 0.47 -18.28
CA PRO A 36 -13.47 1.08 -16.95
C PRO A 36 -13.67 0.04 -15.85
N ILE A 37 -12.89 0.17 -14.80
CA ILE A 37 -13.06 -0.56 -13.52
C ILE A 37 -13.38 0.44 -12.42
N TRP A 38 -14.09 -0.03 -11.39
CA TRP A 38 -14.44 0.80 -10.24
C TRP A 38 -13.75 0.30 -8.97
N LEU A 39 -13.21 1.22 -8.20
CA LEU A 39 -12.65 0.97 -6.89
C LEU A 39 -13.36 1.86 -5.88
N GLY A 40 -13.88 1.29 -4.81
CA GLY A 40 -14.56 2.06 -3.79
C GLY A 40 -14.52 1.40 -2.42
N LEU A 41 -14.77 2.21 -1.41
CA LEU A 41 -14.93 1.76 -0.03
C LEU A 41 -16.35 1.22 0.18
N THR A 42 -16.50 0.22 1.04
CA THR A 42 -17.79 -0.39 1.34
C THR A 42 -17.85 -0.93 2.78
N HIS A 43 -19.03 -0.85 3.38
CA HIS A 43 -19.35 -1.54 4.63
C HIS A 43 -19.98 -2.92 4.42
N ARG A 44 -20.39 -3.24 3.17
CA ARG A 44 -21.14 -4.47 2.85
C ARG A 44 -20.28 -5.71 2.78
N VAL A 45 -18.96 -5.54 2.68
CA VAL A 45 -18.01 -6.63 2.56
C VAL A 45 -16.91 -6.42 3.60
N ALA A 46 -16.72 -7.40 4.45
CA ALA A 46 -15.65 -7.42 5.44
C ALA A 46 -14.72 -8.60 5.18
N SER A 47 -13.44 -8.43 5.46
CA SER A 47 -12.48 -9.52 5.43
C SER A 47 -12.69 -10.42 6.65
N ILE A 48 -12.81 -11.72 6.41
CA ILE A 48 -12.83 -12.73 7.49
C ILE A 48 -11.42 -13.03 8.02
N ARG A 49 -10.38 -12.61 7.29
CA ARG A 49 -9.00 -12.77 7.73
C ARG A 49 -8.64 -11.67 8.71
N SER A 50 -8.35 -12.05 9.94
CA SER A 50 -7.83 -11.15 10.97
C SER A 50 -6.31 -11.02 10.89
N TYR A 51 -5.81 -9.86 11.28
CA TYR A 51 -4.37 -9.59 11.47
C TYR A 51 -4.16 -9.10 12.90
N PRO A 52 -4.17 -10.02 13.88
CA PRO A 52 -4.17 -9.66 15.30
C PRO A 52 -2.83 -9.06 15.76
N ARG A 53 -1.75 -9.32 15.03
CA ARG A 53 -0.41 -8.84 15.39
C ARG A 53 0.12 -7.88 14.34
N TRP A 54 0.88 -6.90 14.80
CA TRP A 54 1.59 -5.96 13.95
C TRP A 54 2.51 -6.64 12.93
N THR A 55 3.16 -7.73 13.35
CA THR A 55 4.01 -8.56 12.48
C THR A 55 3.26 -9.16 11.30
N ASP A 56 1.98 -9.47 11.45
CA ASP A 56 1.17 -10.05 10.38
C ASP A 56 0.93 -9.00 9.27
N ILE A 57 0.72 -7.73 9.68
CA ILE A 57 0.60 -6.59 8.76
C ILE A 57 1.95 -6.33 8.07
N ALA A 58 3.05 -6.29 8.84
CA ALA A 58 4.39 -6.12 8.32
C ALA A 58 4.71 -7.17 7.24
N GLN A 59 4.48 -8.44 7.52
CA GLN A 59 4.69 -9.54 6.58
C GLN A 59 3.81 -9.43 5.34
N MET A 60 2.55 -9.01 5.49
CA MET A 60 1.63 -8.81 4.37
C MET A 60 2.16 -7.74 3.41
N VAL A 61 2.62 -6.61 3.94
CA VAL A 61 3.14 -5.50 3.14
C VAL A 61 4.50 -5.85 2.54
N SER A 62 5.45 -6.34 3.35
CA SER A 62 6.81 -6.69 2.91
C SER A 62 6.82 -7.77 1.82
N ARG A 63 5.81 -8.65 1.79
CA ARG A 63 5.68 -9.65 0.75
C ARG A 63 5.52 -9.07 -0.66
N SER A 64 4.79 -7.96 -0.79
CA SER A 64 4.30 -7.48 -2.09
C SER A 64 4.69 -6.06 -2.45
N ALA A 65 5.19 -5.26 -1.51
CA ALA A 65 5.44 -3.83 -1.74
C ALA A 65 6.44 -3.58 -2.88
N TYR A 66 7.57 -4.29 -2.91
CA TYR A 66 8.57 -4.11 -3.97
C TYR A 66 8.12 -4.69 -5.32
N ALA A 67 7.32 -5.76 -5.31
CA ALA A 67 6.69 -6.29 -6.52
C ALA A 67 5.69 -5.29 -7.12
N GLN A 68 4.97 -4.54 -6.28
CA GLN A 68 4.07 -3.47 -6.72
C GLN A 68 4.83 -2.34 -7.44
N LEU A 69 6.08 -2.10 -7.05
CA LEU A 69 7.00 -1.17 -7.71
C LEU A 69 7.75 -1.79 -8.89
N GLY A 70 7.27 -2.93 -9.42
CA GLY A 70 7.86 -3.60 -10.56
C GLY A 70 9.31 -4.03 -10.36
N TYR A 71 9.74 -4.25 -9.11
CA TYR A 71 11.12 -4.55 -8.73
C TYR A 71 12.13 -3.48 -9.20
N SER A 72 11.68 -2.26 -9.42
CA SER A 72 12.49 -1.15 -9.92
C SER A 72 13.11 -0.34 -8.77
N PRO A 73 14.45 -0.24 -8.69
CA PRO A 73 15.11 0.60 -7.70
C PRO A 73 14.76 2.09 -7.85
N GLY A 74 14.54 2.56 -9.08
CA GLY A 74 14.14 3.95 -9.34
C GLY A 74 12.73 4.24 -8.82
N GLN A 75 11.77 3.32 -9.02
CA GLN A 75 10.43 3.45 -8.45
C GLN A 75 10.45 3.35 -6.92
N LEU A 76 11.32 2.50 -6.35
CA LEU A 76 11.53 2.45 -4.91
C LEU A 76 12.03 3.79 -4.37
N ALA A 77 13.09 4.36 -4.98
CA ALA A 77 13.61 5.67 -4.57
C ALA A 77 12.55 6.78 -4.67
N GLY A 78 11.77 6.79 -5.75
CA GLY A 78 10.64 7.72 -5.90
C GLY A 78 9.56 7.54 -4.83
N ALA A 79 9.19 6.31 -4.50
CA ALA A 79 8.22 6.02 -3.44
C ALA A 79 8.73 6.42 -2.05
N VAL A 80 10.00 6.13 -1.74
CA VAL A 80 10.65 6.55 -0.49
C VAL A 80 10.63 8.08 -0.38
N LEU A 81 11.07 8.78 -1.43
CA LEU A 81 11.09 10.24 -1.43
C LEU A 81 9.68 10.83 -1.27
N ALA A 82 8.70 10.30 -1.98
CA ALA A 82 7.31 10.75 -1.88
C ALA A 82 6.75 10.56 -0.48
N LEU A 83 6.98 9.39 0.16
CA LEU A 83 6.53 9.12 1.53
C LEU A 83 7.21 10.04 2.55
N LEU A 84 8.52 10.28 2.40
CA LEU A 84 9.25 11.20 3.29
C LEU A 84 8.73 12.63 3.16
N LEU A 85 8.62 13.14 1.93
CA LEU A 85 8.16 14.51 1.66
C LEU A 85 6.72 14.73 2.14
N THR A 86 5.84 13.74 1.90
CA THR A 86 4.41 13.91 2.19
C THR A 86 4.08 13.67 3.66
N PHE A 87 4.67 12.63 4.29
CA PHE A 87 4.21 12.17 5.60
C PHE A 87 5.22 12.39 6.74
N VAL A 88 6.51 12.53 6.46
CA VAL A 88 7.52 12.66 7.51
C VAL A 88 7.96 14.12 7.69
N ILE A 89 8.23 14.83 6.61
CA ILE A 89 8.69 16.22 6.67
C ILE A 89 7.68 17.15 7.34
N PRO A 90 6.37 17.12 7.04
CA PRO A 90 5.42 18.02 7.68
C PRO A 90 5.37 17.92 9.20
N PRO A 91 5.21 16.74 9.83
CA PRO A 91 5.23 16.66 11.29
C PRO A 91 6.60 16.99 11.89
N VAL A 92 7.71 16.68 11.23
CA VAL A 92 9.06 17.10 11.70
C VAL A 92 9.18 18.62 11.68
N ALA A 93 8.76 19.28 10.61
CA ALA A 93 8.76 20.75 10.54
C ALA A 93 7.80 21.37 11.57
N ALA A 94 6.65 20.76 11.83
CA ALA A 94 5.69 21.20 12.83
C ALA A 94 6.25 21.15 14.27
N LEU A 95 7.00 20.10 14.58
CA LEU A 95 7.47 19.83 15.95
C LEU A 95 8.85 20.44 16.23
N ALA A 96 9.77 20.38 15.27
CA ALA A 96 11.17 20.79 15.42
C ALA A 96 11.52 22.08 14.66
N GLY A 97 10.65 22.55 13.74
CA GLY A 97 10.85 23.78 12.99
C GLY A 97 10.56 25.03 13.82
N SER A 98 10.95 26.20 13.28
CA SER A 98 10.68 27.52 13.82
C SER A 98 10.10 28.45 12.74
N GLY A 99 9.44 29.53 13.15
CA GLY A 99 8.85 30.52 12.23
C GLY A 99 7.92 29.88 11.19
N ASP A 100 8.10 30.26 9.94
CA ASP A 100 7.25 29.82 8.83
C ASP A 100 7.30 28.31 8.58
N ALA A 101 8.45 27.68 8.79
CA ALA A 101 8.61 26.24 8.61
C ALA A 101 7.66 25.46 9.55
N ARG A 102 7.55 25.90 10.81
CA ARG A 102 6.62 25.31 11.78
C ARG A 102 5.17 25.53 11.36
N LEU A 103 4.84 26.71 10.91
CA LEU A 103 3.47 27.05 10.49
C LEU A 103 3.04 26.21 9.28
N PHE A 104 3.87 26.12 8.24
CA PHE A 104 3.59 25.30 7.07
C PHE A 104 3.56 23.81 7.41
N GLY A 105 4.43 23.33 8.30
CA GLY A 105 4.43 21.95 8.77
C GLY A 105 3.13 21.57 9.48
N LEU A 106 2.65 22.43 10.39
CA LEU A 106 1.38 22.27 11.09
C LEU A 106 0.20 22.26 10.10
N GLY A 107 0.17 23.21 9.16
CA GLY A 107 -0.86 23.31 8.14
C GLY A 107 -0.92 22.06 7.25
N ALA A 108 0.22 21.58 6.78
CA ALA A 108 0.32 20.37 5.95
C ALA A 108 -0.10 19.11 6.72
N TRP A 109 0.34 18.96 7.98
CA TRP A 109 -0.08 17.84 8.83
C TRP A 109 -1.57 17.87 9.14
N ALA A 110 -2.14 19.03 9.47
CA ALA A 110 -3.56 19.19 9.69
C ALA A 110 -4.38 18.84 8.43
N MET A 111 -3.95 19.34 7.26
CA MET A 111 -4.61 19.04 5.99
C MET A 111 -4.60 17.54 5.68
N MET A 112 -3.45 16.88 5.86
CA MET A 112 -3.31 15.43 5.70
C MET A 112 -4.25 14.67 6.62
N ALA A 113 -4.34 15.05 7.90
CA ALA A 113 -5.25 14.46 8.86
C ALA A 113 -6.72 14.66 8.46
N LEU A 114 -7.10 15.88 8.09
CA LEU A 114 -8.47 16.20 7.65
C LEU A 114 -8.91 15.41 6.43
N LEU A 115 -8.04 15.25 5.43
CA LEU A 115 -8.32 14.46 4.23
C LEU A 115 -8.51 12.97 4.53
N PHE A 116 -7.93 12.46 5.62
CA PHE A 116 -8.07 11.07 6.02
C PHE A 116 -9.30 10.78 6.89
N VAL A 117 -9.87 11.79 7.54
CA VAL A 117 -11.06 11.66 8.41
C VAL A 117 -12.24 10.95 7.74
N PRO A 118 -12.63 11.23 6.48
CA PRO A 118 -13.74 10.54 5.84
C PRO A 118 -13.53 9.02 5.78
N THR A 119 -12.32 8.58 5.49
CA THR A 119 -11.96 7.14 5.45
C THR A 119 -12.13 6.51 6.84
N LEU A 120 -11.63 7.16 7.89
CA LEU A 120 -11.77 6.66 9.27
C LEU A 120 -13.24 6.56 9.69
N ARG A 121 -14.05 7.56 9.35
CA ARG A 121 -15.50 7.55 9.64
C ARG A 121 -16.22 6.40 8.95
N ILE A 122 -15.88 6.10 7.70
CA ILE A 122 -16.43 4.96 6.98
C ILE A 122 -16.17 3.65 7.73
N TYR A 123 -15.01 3.48 8.34
CA TYR A 123 -14.66 2.27 9.09
C TYR A 123 -14.99 2.34 10.59
N GLY A 124 -15.69 3.37 11.06
CA GLY A 124 -16.06 3.52 12.47
C GLY A 124 -14.86 3.76 13.40
N ILE A 125 -13.75 4.26 12.86
CA ILE A 125 -12.52 4.54 13.61
C ILE A 125 -12.54 6.00 14.06
N SER A 126 -12.02 6.27 15.26
CA SER A 126 -11.94 7.64 15.79
C SER A 126 -11.17 8.55 14.81
N PRO A 127 -11.72 9.74 14.48
CA PRO A 127 -11.04 10.75 13.66
C PRO A 127 -9.68 11.19 14.21
N LEU A 128 -9.46 11.10 15.53
CA LEU A 128 -8.18 11.41 16.16
C LEU A 128 -7.03 10.52 15.67
N CYS A 129 -7.36 9.30 15.22
CA CYS A 129 -6.36 8.41 14.63
C CYS A 129 -5.75 8.97 13.32
N ALA A 130 -6.37 9.99 12.71
CA ALA A 130 -5.79 10.67 11.55
C ALA A 130 -4.46 11.36 11.87
N LEU A 131 -4.26 11.81 13.11
CA LEU A 131 -2.99 12.42 13.55
C LEU A 131 -1.83 11.42 13.55
N ALA A 132 -2.11 10.12 13.66
CA ALA A 132 -1.12 9.06 13.61
C ALA A 132 -0.69 8.67 12.19
N LEU A 133 -1.29 9.26 11.14
CA LEU A 133 -1.01 8.92 9.76
C LEU A 133 0.49 9.00 9.39
N PRO A 134 1.29 9.99 9.86
CA PRO A 134 2.73 10.00 9.64
C PRO A 134 3.46 8.76 10.19
N ALA A 135 3.11 8.32 11.38
CA ALA A 135 3.70 7.13 11.98
C ALA A 135 3.33 5.85 11.21
N ILE A 136 2.08 5.76 10.74
CA ILE A 136 1.62 4.67 9.88
C ILE A 136 2.38 4.67 8.55
N ALA A 137 2.52 5.82 7.91
CA ALA A 137 3.25 5.96 6.65
C ALA A 137 4.74 5.62 6.82
N PHE A 138 5.35 6.00 7.94
CA PHE A 138 6.74 5.64 8.25
C PHE A 138 6.90 4.12 8.43
N ALA A 139 5.94 3.46 9.09
CA ALA A 139 5.93 2.00 9.19
C ALA A 139 5.82 1.33 7.81
N TYR A 140 4.94 1.82 6.94
CA TYR A 140 4.83 1.34 5.56
C TYR A 140 6.11 1.56 4.75
N LEU A 141 6.80 2.67 4.96
CA LEU A 141 8.12 2.92 4.38
C LEU A 141 9.12 1.84 4.79
N MET A 142 9.19 1.53 6.09
CA MET A 142 10.08 0.46 6.60
C MET A 142 9.73 -0.91 6.00
N PHE A 143 8.45 -1.25 5.90
CA PHE A 143 8.02 -2.51 5.30
C PHE A 143 8.32 -2.55 3.80
N THR A 144 8.25 -1.43 3.09
CA THR A 144 8.59 -1.33 1.67
C THR A 144 10.09 -1.53 1.44
N LEU A 145 10.93 -0.93 2.28
CA LEU A 145 12.38 -1.14 2.26
C LEU A 145 12.75 -2.59 2.59
N ASP A 146 12.10 -3.18 3.61
CA ASP A 146 12.27 -4.59 3.94
C ASP A 146 11.88 -5.50 2.77
N SER A 147 10.77 -5.19 2.09
CA SER A 147 10.33 -5.91 0.89
C SER A 147 11.41 -5.92 -0.20
N ALA A 148 12.01 -4.76 -0.47
CA ALA A 148 13.09 -4.64 -1.45
C ALA A 148 14.33 -5.42 -1.02
N PHE A 149 14.73 -5.30 0.23
CA PHE A 149 15.88 -6.02 0.78
C PHE A 149 15.71 -7.54 0.75
N GLN A 150 14.54 -8.04 1.12
CA GLN A 150 14.19 -9.46 1.03
C GLN A 150 14.23 -9.95 -0.42
N SER A 151 13.72 -9.16 -1.35
CA SER A 151 13.75 -9.47 -2.78
C SER A 151 15.18 -9.55 -3.33
N MET A 152 16.05 -8.59 -2.98
CA MET A 152 17.46 -8.57 -3.38
C MET A 152 18.24 -9.80 -2.83
N ARG A 153 17.82 -10.32 -1.68
CA ARG A 153 18.38 -11.56 -1.10
C ARG A 153 17.76 -12.84 -1.65
N GLY A 154 16.86 -12.75 -2.64
CA GLY A 154 16.17 -13.92 -3.22
C GLY A 154 15.12 -14.55 -2.27
N ARG A 155 14.73 -13.83 -1.23
CA ARG A 155 13.73 -14.26 -0.22
C ARG A 155 12.41 -13.51 -0.34
N GLY A 156 12.20 -12.75 -1.41
CA GLY A 156 10.98 -11.98 -1.63
C GLY A 156 9.74 -12.84 -1.88
N GLY A 157 8.55 -12.31 -1.57
CA GLY A 157 7.29 -12.99 -1.86
C GLY A 157 7.02 -14.24 -1.04
N PHE A 158 7.51 -14.33 0.20
CA PHE A 158 7.31 -15.51 1.05
C PHE A 158 5.82 -15.72 1.38
N TRP A 159 5.29 -16.90 1.00
CA TRP A 159 3.91 -17.26 1.24
C TRP A 159 3.75 -18.77 1.43
N LYS A 160 3.09 -19.18 2.51
CA LYS A 160 2.82 -20.60 2.81
C LYS A 160 4.04 -21.51 2.68
N GLY A 161 5.20 -21.07 3.19
CA GLY A 161 6.43 -21.84 3.17
C GLY A 161 7.22 -21.80 1.85
N ARG A 162 6.82 -20.97 0.85
CA ARG A 162 7.47 -20.85 -0.45
C ARG A 162 7.85 -19.41 -0.76
N PHE A 163 8.99 -19.20 -1.40
CA PHE A 163 9.38 -17.92 -1.98
C PHE A 163 8.81 -17.82 -3.39
N GLN A 164 8.03 -16.79 -3.67
CA GLN A 164 7.31 -16.60 -4.94
C GLN A 164 7.88 -15.46 -5.78
N ALA A 165 8.77 -14.63 -5.22
CA ALA A 165 9.42 -13.60 -6.00
C ALA A 165 10.31 -14.24 -7.06
N MET A 166 10.01 -13.96 -8.34
CA MET A 166 10.91 -14.31 -9.42
C MET A 166 12.26 -13.61 -9.19
N ARG A 167 13.37 -14.33 -9.34
CA ARG A 167 14.68 -13.70 -9.49
C ARG A 167 14.56 -12.74 -10.67
N ALA A 168 14.83 -11.46 -10.45
CA ALA A 168 15.05 -10.53 -11.53
C ALA A 168 16.11 -11.14 -12.45
N LYS A 169 15.72 -11.45 -13.69
CA LYS A 169 16.66 -11.84 -14.75
C LYS A 169 17.45 -10.62 -15.18
#